data_1bb80ba56d7d250eca14ddaa62015db5
#
_entry.id   1bb80ba56d7d250eca14ddaa62015db5
#
_cell.length_a   1.000
_cell.length_b   1.000
_cell.length_c   1.000
_cell.angle_alpha   90.00
_cell.angle_beta   90.00
_cell.angle_gamma   90.00
#
_symmetry.space_group_name_H-M   'P 1'
#
loop_
_entity.id
_entity.type
_entity.pdbx_description
1 polymer ?
#
loop_
_entity_poly.entity_id
_entity_poly.type
_entity_poly.pdbx_seq_one_letter_code
_entity_poly.pdbx_strand_id
1 'polypeptide(L)'
;HHVPSVMHRDDFTPVNGGSLMRNKFDEISMHMEEKMGHPFFCCDAVLDTQSRQIAIYSGYAKEMMPISWKLADKRTYVHWAEKKYDVLVFGMPQNFHYGDGMGTNPIMMMQALSAQVLRFKRVMSDNCVIICSSICNGYFHDERWPYLRELYDLFQHDHMNTLPDMNRLGEYFATNEEYIRKYRYTNAFHPFHGFSMMSCGHIAEMNTSAIYIVGAQEPGYARGMGLKTRATFEEALEDAKK
;
A
#
# COMPACT_ATOMS: atom_id res chain seq x y z
N HIS A 1 -5.89 5.98 -10.51
CA HIS A 1 -6.85 4.97 -10.98
C HIS A 1 -7.02 3.80 -10.02
N HIS A 2 -5.94 3.29 -9.41
CA HIS A 2 -6.00 2.13 -8.52
C HIS A 2 -6.48 2.46 -7.10
N VAL A 3 -6.29 3.68 -6.63
CA VAL A 3 -6.69 4.08 -5.26
C VAL A 3 -8.20 3.87 -5.04
N PRO A 4 -9.11 4.43 -5.83
CA PRO A 4 -10.54 4.15 -5.66
C PRO A 4 -10.89 2.67 -5.81
N SER A 5 -10.23 1.98 -6.75
CA SER A 5 -10.48 0.55 -6.99
C SER A 5 -10.11 -0.34 -5.80
N VAL A 6 -9.10 0.04 -5.03
CA VAL A 6 -8.66 -0.69 -3.83
C VAL A 6 -9.50 -0.30 -2.61
N MET A 7 -9.78 0.98 -2.45
CA MET A 7 -10.38 1.53 -1.22
C MET A 7 -11.85 1.22 -1.04
N HIS A 8 -12.58 0.98 -2.13
CA HIS A 8 -14.02 0.68 -2.10
C HIS A 8 -14.33 -0.82 -2.14
N ARG A 9 -13.34 -1.66 -1.90
CA ARG A 9 -13.57 -3.11 -1.84
C ARG A 9 -13.70 -3.60 -0.41
N ASP A 10 -14.68 -4.47 -0.20
CA ASP A 10 -14.82 -5.20 1.05
C ASP A 10 -13.86 -6.38 1.16
N ASP A 11 -13.41 -6.91 0.04
CA ASP A 11 -12.42 -7.96 -0.06
C ASP A 11 -11.27 -7.56 -0.99
N PHE A 12 -10.07 -7.85 -0.60
CA PHE A 12 -8.88 -7.70 -1.43
C PHE A 12 -8.36 -9.09 -1.80
N THR A 13 -8.57 -9.46 -3.07
CA THR A 13 -8.06 -10.71 -3.62
C THR A 13 -6.90 -10.37 -4.57
N PRO A 14 -5.64 -10.61 -4.17
CA PRO A 14 -4.48 -10.23 -4.99
C PRO A 14 -4.28 -11.13 -6.22
N VAL A 15 -5.01 -12.21 -6.33
CA VAL A 15 -4.83 -13.27 -7.33
C VAL A 15 -6.12 -13.54 -8.11
N ASN A 16 -5.99 -14.13 -9.28
CA ASN A 16 -7.11 -14.63 -10.13
C ASN A 16 -8.17 -13.59 -10.50
N GLY A 17 -7.76 -12.37 -10.76
CA GLY A 17 -8.64 -11.36 -11.34
C GLY A 17 -9.76 -10.87 -10.43
N GLY A 18 -9.72 -11.17 -9.13
CA GLY A 18 -10.71 -10.70 -8.16
C GLY A 18 -10.68 -9.20 -7.87
N SER A 19 -9.76 -8.46 -8.46
CA SER A 19 -9.55 -7.04 -8.22
C SER A 19 -10.19 -6.17 -9.31
N LEU A 20 -10.90 -5.10 -8.93
CA LEU A 20 -11.40 -4.11 -9.88
C LEU A 20 -10.29 -3.49 -10.73
N MET A 21 -9.12 -3.26 -10.14
CA MET A 21 -7.94 -2.77 -10.84
C MET A 21 -7.52 -3.77 -11.93
N ARG A 22 -7.50 -5.05 -11.61
CA ARG A 22 -7.16 -6.09 -12.57
C ARG A 22 -8.18 -6.13 -13.72
N ASN A 23 -9.46 -6.09 -13.43
CA ASN A 23 -10.51 -6.08 -14.44
C ASN A 23 -10.34 -4.89 -15.41
N LYS A 24 -9.99 -3.71 -14.88
CA LYS A 24 -9.72 -2.53 -15.73
C LYS A 24 -8.48 -2.69 -16.59
N PHE A 25 -7.43 -3.30 -16.10
CA PHE A 25 -6.25 -3.60 -16.91
C PHE A 25 -6.56 -4.62 -18.00
N ASP A 26 -7.38 -5.63 -17.71
CA ASP A 26 -7.80 -6.62 -18.71
C ASP A 26 -8.67 -5.97 -19.80
N GLU A 27 -9.62 -5.08 -19.44
CA GLU A 27 -10.40 -4.30 -20.40
C GLU A 27 -9.52 -3.46 -21.33
N ILE A 28 -8.53 -2.75 -20.76
CA ILE A 28 -7.56 -1.94 -21.53
C ILE A 28 -6.74 -2.83 -22.45
N SER A 29 -6.24 -3.96 -21.95
CA SER A 29 -5.43 -4.89 -22.74
C SER A 29 -6.23 -5.48 -23.91
N MET A 30 -7.47 -5.88 -23.68
CA MET A 30 -8.36 -6.39 -24.75
C MET A 30 -8.64 -5.33 -25.82
N HIS A 31 -8.86 -4.07 -25.41
CA HIS A 31 -9.04 -2.97 -26.36
C HIS A 31 -7.78 -2.72 -27.19
N MET A 32 -6.60 -2.79 -26.54
CA MET A 32 -5.33 -2.66 -27.28
C MET A 32 -5.12 -3.80 -28.28
N GLU A 33 -5.38 -5.06 -27.90
CA GLU A 33 -5.31 -6.22 -28.80
C GLU A 33 -6.24 -6.05 -30.00
N GLU A 34 -7.48 -5.59 -29.78
CA GLU A 34 -8.45 -5.29 -30.84
C GLU A 34 -7.89 -4.25 -31.83
N LYS A 35 -7.33 -3.16 -31.32
CA LYS A 35 -6.75 -2.09 -32.17
C LYS A 35 -5.51 -2.52 -32.92
N MET A 36 -4.69 -3.37 -32.33
CA MET A 36 -3.49 -3.92 -32.97
C MET A 36 -3.80 -5.01 -33.99
N GLY A 37 -4.96 -5.68 -33.86
CA GLY A 37 -5.34 -6.82 -34.70
C GLY A 37 -4.62 -8.12 -34.35
N HIS A 38 -3.93 -8.19 -33.22
CA HIS A 38 -3.28 -9.40 -32.72
C HIS A 38 -3.14 -9.39 -31.19
N PRO A 39 -3.12 -10.57 -30.53
CA PRO A 39 -2.97 -10.68 -29.09
C PRO A 39 -1.54 -10.35 -28.64
N PHE A 40 -1.39 -9.97 -27.34
CA PHE A 40 -0.10 -9.81 -26.71
C PHE A 40 0.59 -11.17 -26.51
N PHE A 41 1.83 -11.26 -26.97
CA PHE A 41 2.73 -12.32 -26.59
C PHE A 41 3.50 -11.89 -25.34
N CYS A 42 3.38 -12.65 -24.28
CA CYS A 42 3.93 -12.31 -22.97
C CYS A 42 5.00 -13.32 -22.54
N CYS A 43 5.91 -12.85 -21.71
CA CYS A 43 6.83 -13.69 -20.96
C CYS A 43 6.65 -13.35 -19.48
N ASP A 44 6.30 -14.32 -18.68
CA ASP A 44 5.97 -14.18 -17.26
C ASP A 44 6.89 -15.05 -16.40
N ALA A 45 7.34 -14.51 -15.26
CA ALA A 45 8.22 -15.22 -14.35
C ALA A 45 7.57 -15.34 -12.96
N VAL A 46 7.55 -16.56 -12.43
CA VAL A 46 7.19 -16.79 -11.02
C VAL A 46 8.46 -16.77 -10.20
N LEU A 47 8.50 -15.90 -9.19
CA LEU A 47 9.67 -15.67 -8.34
C LEU A 47 9.50 -16.27 -6.95
N ASP A 48 10.61 -16.66 -6.30
CA ASP A 48 10.63 -17.01 -4.89
C ASP A 48 10.79 -15.76 -3.99
N THR A 49 10.87 -15.97 -2.68
CA THR A 49 11.02 -14.88 -1.68
C THR A 49 12.38 -14.16 -1.76
N GLN A 50 13.34 -14.72 -2.48
CA GLN A 50 14.67 -14.13 -2.73
C GLN A 50 14.77 -13.55 -4.16
N SER A 51 13.63 -13.37 -4.83
CA SER A 51 13.55 -12.88 -6.22
C SER A 51 14.23 -13.78 -7.25
N ARG A 52 14.46 -15.06 -6.93
CA ARG A 52 14.98 -16.04 -7.90
C ARG A 52 13.82 -16.58 -8.74
N GLN A 53 14.06 -16.76 -10.03
CA GLN A 53 13.08 -17.32 -10.95
C GLN A 53 12.92 -18.82 -10.71
N ILE A 54 11.74 -19.26 -10.30
CA ILE A 54 11.39 -20.67 -10.13
C ILE A 54 10.69 -21.26 -11.34
N ALA A 55 10.06 -20.42 -12.15
CA ALA A 55 9.51 -20.82 -13.44
C ALA A 55 9.38 -19.60 -14.36
N ILE A 56 9.50 -19.85 -15.66
CA ILE A 56 9.27 -18.88 -16.73
C ILE A 56 8.25 -19.48 -17.68
N TYR A 57 7.27 -18.69 -18.05
CA TYR A 57 6.22 -19.05 -19.01
C TYR A 57 6.20 -18.02 -20.13
N SER A 58 5.97 -18.48 -21.36
CA SER A 58 5.81 -17.59 -22.50
C SER A 58 4.67 -18.08 -23.40
N GLY A 59 3.97 -17.16 -23.99
CA GLY A 59 2.83 -17.44 -24.86
C GLY A 59 1.89 -16.25 -24.98
N TYR A 60 0.76 -16.46 -25.64
CA TYR A 60 -0.28 -15.47 -25.66
C TYR A 60 -0.92 -15.33 -24.27
N ALA A 61 -1.17 -14.10 -23.85
CA ALA A 61 -1.57 -13.78 -22.48
C ALA A 61 -2.74 -14.63 -21.97
N LYS A 62 -3.80 -14.76 -22.75
CA LYS A 62 -5.01 -15.52 -22.37
C LYS A 62 -4.75 -17.01 -22.15
N GLU A 63 -3.78 -17.59 -22.86
CA GLU A 63 -3.43 -19.02 -22.78
C GLU A 63 -2.42 -19.28 -21.69
N MET A 64 -1.42 -18.40 -21.57
CA MET A 64 -0.28 -18.55 -20.67
C MET A 64 -0.62 -18.21 -19.21
N MET A 65 -1.38 -17.13 -18.98
CA MET A 65 -1.67 -16.61 -17.64
C MET A 65 -2.36 -17.63 -16.71
N PRO A 66 -3.38 -18.38 -17.16
CA PRO A 66 -4.00 -19.41 -16.29
C PRO A 66 -3.03 -20.48 -15.83
N ILE A 67 -1.97 -20.74 -16.61
CA ILE A 67 -0.95 -21.73 -16.30
C ILE A 67 0.06 -21.15 -15.30
N SER A 68 0.60 -19.97 -15.59
CA SER A 68 1.58 -19.29 -14.71
C SER A 68 0.98 -18.95 -13.35
N TRP A 69 -0.27 -18.49 -13.34
CA TRP A 69 -0.98 -18.13 -12.10
C TRP A 69 -1.22 -19.31 -11.18
N LYS A 70 -1.42 -20.50 -11.72
CA LYS A 70 -1.58 -21.72 -10.92
C LYS A 70 -0.39 -21.98 -10.01
N LEU A 71 0.83 -21.72 -10.51
CA LEU A 71 2.04 -21.80 -9.70
C LEU A 71 2.22 -20.59 -8.79
N ALA A 72 1.91 -19.39 -9.29
CA ALA A 72 1.98 -18.16 -8.50
C ALA A 72 1.01 -18.19 -7.30
N ASP A 73 -0.22 -18.65 -7.50
CA ASP A 73 -1.21 -18.85 -6.44
C ASP A 73 -0.72 -19.84 -5.39
N LYS A 74 -0.25 -20.99 -5.82
CA LYS A 74 0.29 -22.02 -4.91
C LYS A 74 1.43 -21.50 -4.04
N ARG A 75 2.23 -20.59 -4.57
CA ARG A 75 3.34 -19.97 -3.86
C ARG A 75 2.88 -18.84 -2.93
N THR A 76 1.88 -18.07 -3.35
CA THR A 76 1.50 -16.81 -2.70
C THR A 76 0.35 -16.98 -1.73
N TYR A 77 -0.53 -17.96 -2.00
CA TYR A 77 -1.73 -18.16 -1.20
C TYR A 77 -1.39 -18.72 0.18
N VAL A 78 -1.86 -18.06 1.21
CA VAL A 78 -1.74 -18.49 2.61
C VAL A 78 -3.11 -18.96 3.10
N HIS A 79 -3.16 -20.18 3.63
CA HIS A 79 -4.34 -20.70 4.31
C HIS A 79 -4.39 -20.12 5.73
N TRP A 80 -5.40 -19.33 5.99
CA TRP A 80 -5.65 -18.78 7.32
C TRP A 80 -6.47 -19.77 8.17
N ALA A 81 -6.20 -19.77 9.47
CA ALA A 81 -7.09 -20.46 10.40
C ALA A 81 -8.49 -19.80 10.35
N GLU A 82 -9.53 -20.62 10.51
CA GLU A 82 -10.92 -20.15 10.58
C GLU A 82 -11.21 -19.50 11.95
N LYS A 83 -10.45 -18.48 12.30
CA LYS A 83 -10.66 -17.70 13.53
C LYS A 83 -10.36 -16.24 13.27
N LYS A 84 -10.91 -15.39 14.12
CA LYS A 84 -10.60 -13.96 14.16
C LYS A 84 -9.50 -13.68 15.17
N TYR A 85 -8.71 -12.65 14.87
CA TYR A 85 -7.62 -12.18 15.72
C TYR A 85 -7.89 -10.75 16.17
N ASP A 86 -7.70 -10.49 17.46
CA ASP A 86 -7.90 -9.17 18.05
C ASP A 86 -6.67 -8.28 17.92
N VAL A 87 -5.51 -8.88 17.73
CA VAL A 87 -4.25 -8.16 17.56
C VAL A 87 -3.49 -8.74 16.38
N LEU A 88 -3.06 -7.87 15.48
CA LEU A 88 -2.10 -8.19 14.43
C LEU A 88 -0.79 -7.47 14.67
N VAL A 89 0.32 -8.18 14.49
CA VAL A 89 1.66 -7.65 14.71
C VAL A 89 2.41 -7.60 13.39
N PHE A 90 2.98 -6.44 13.08
CA PHE A 90 3.78 -6.22 11.87
C PHE A 90 5.15 -5.62 12.23
N GLY A 91 6.14 -5.91 11.39
CA GLY A 91 7.42 -5.21 11.38
C GLY A 91 7.53 -4.36 10.13
N MET A 92 7.86 -3.08 10.28
CA MET A 92 8.12 -2.20 9.14
C MET A 92 9.62 -2.10 8.91
N PRO A 93 10.16 -2.60 7.80
CA PRO A 93 11.59 -2.48 7.52
C PRO A 93 11.97 -1.01 7.29
N GLN A 94 13.19 -0.65 7.67
CA GLN A 94 13.73 0.68 7.42
C GLN A 94 13.76 1.00 5.92
N ASN A 95 14.24 0.06 5.12
CA ASN A 95 14.24 0.19 3.68
C ASN A 95 12.95 -0.42 3.12
N PHE A 96 12.27 0.34 2.30
CA PHE A 96 11.01 -0.01 1.67
C PHE A 96 11.11 0.17 0.16
N HIS A 97 10.22 -0.45 -0.61
CA HIS A 97 10.34 -0.43 -2.08
C HIS A 97 10.27 0.97 -2.73
N TYR A 98 9.94 2.00 -1.98
CA TYR A 98 9.98 3.39 -2.43
C TYR A 98 11.30 4.12 -2.13
N GLY A 99 12.30 3.42 -1.68
CA GLY A 99 13.65 3.89 -1.44
C GLY A 99 14.17 3.59 -0.04
N ASP A 100 15.46 3.80 0.13
CA ASP A 100 16.15 3.63 1.40
C ASP A 100 15.59 4.61 2.44
N GLY A 101 15.36 4.14 3.64
CA GLY A 101 14.77 4.93 4.73
C GLY A 101 13.26 5.17 4.61
N MET A 102 12.61 4.87 3.50
CA MET A 102 11.19 5.18 3.30
C MET A 102 10.23 4.35 4.16
N GLY A 103 10.67 3.23 4.71
CA GLY A 103 9.90 2.48 5.72
C GLY A 103 9.77 3.18 7.07
N THR A 104 10.53 4.25 7.31
CA THR A 104 10.45 5.09 8.51
C THR A 104 9.61 6.36 8.30
N ASN A 105 9.18 6.60 7.06
CA ASN A 105 8.29 7.70 6.71
C ASN A 105 6.85 7.40 7.16
N PRO A 106 6.16 8.30 7.87
CA PRO A 106 4.84 8.02 8.42
C PRO A 106 3.77 7.77 7.35
N ILE A 107 3.83 8.44 6.21
CA ILE A 107 2.87 8.25 5.10
C ILE A 107 3.07 6.87 4.47
N MET A 108 4.32 6.50 4.18
CA MET A 108 4.64 5.20 3.57
C MET A 108 4.33 4.03 4.51
N MET A 109 4.58 4.21 5.80
CA MET A 109 4.25 3.24 6.83
C MET A 109 2.74 2.98 6.87
N MET A 110 1.92 4.03 6.87
CA MET A 110 0.47 3.89 6.87
C MET A 110 -0.06 3.24 5.59
N GLN A 111 0.48 3.59 4.45
CA GLN A 111 0.14 2.94 3.18
C GLN A 111 0.45 1.45 3.21
N ALA A 112 1.61 1.06 3.74
CA ALA A 112 2.00 -0.34 3.87
C ALA A 112 1.09 -1.11 4.83
N LEU A 113 0.75 -0.52 5.98
CA LEU A 113 -0.19 -1.12 6.94
C LEU A 113 -1.57 -1.30 6.33
N SER A 114 -2.06 -0.34 5.56
CA SER A 114 -3.34 -0.43 4.87
C SER A 114 -3.39 -1.59 3.87
N ALA A 115 -2.31 -1.82 3.14
CA ALA A 115 -2.20 -2.97 2.25
C ALA A 115 -2.27 -4.29 3.01
N GLN A 116 -1.69 -4.37 4.21
CA GLN A 116 -1.80 -5.55 5.05
C GLN A 116 -3.22 -5.70 5.64
N VAL A 117 -3.82 -4.63 6.10
CA VAL A 117 -5.21 -4.65 6.61
C VAL A 117 -6.16 -5.24 5.56
N LEU A 118 -6.08 -4.80 4.31
CA LEU A 118 -6.89 -5.36 3.24
C LEU A 118 -6.67 -6.87 3.04
N ARG A 119 -5.41 -7.32 3.13
CA ARG A 119 -5.08 -8.76 2.99
C ARG A 119 -5.60 -9.59 4.15
N PHE A 120 -5.56 -9.06 5.36
CA PHE A 120 -5.89 -9.77 6.58
C PHE A 120 -7.32 -9.55 7.07
N LYS A 121 -8.10 -8.68 6.42
CA LYS A 121 -9.45 -8.28 6.85
C LYS A 121 -10.35 -9.47 7.22
N ARG A 122 -10.29 -10.56 6.47
CA ARG A 122 -11.09 -11.77 6.72
C ARG A 122 -10.78 -12.47 8.05
N VAL A 123 -9.60 -12.25 8.61
CA VAL A 123 -9.16 -12.85 9.88
C VAL A 123 -9.05 -11.83 11.02
N MET A 124 -9.41 -10.58 10.78
CA MET A 124 -9.47 -9.54 11.81
C MET A 124 -10.81 -9.58 12.53
N SER A 125 -10.80 -9.40 13.85
CA SER A 125 -12.00 -9.08 14.61
C SER A 125 -12.45 -7.64 14.34
N ASP A 126 -13.69 -7.30 14.70
CA ASP A 126 -14.25 -5.97 14.47
C ASP A 126 -13.48 -4.87 15.24
N ASN A 127 -12.87 -5.24 16.37
CA ASN A 127 -12.08 -4.34 17.22
C ASN A 127 -10.57 -4.62 17.12
N CYS A 128 -10.10 -5.14 15.99
CA CYS A 128 -8.71 -5.52 15.82
C CYS A 128 -7.77 -4.32 16.02
N VAL A 129 -6.72 -4.54 16.80
CA VAL A 129 -5.61 -3.60 17.02
C VAL A 129 -4.40 -4.02 16.21
N ILE A 130 -3.70 -3.07 15.63
CA ILE A 130 -2.40 -3.30 15.01
C ILE A 130 -1.28 -2.83 15.95
N ILE A 131 -0.26 -3.67 16.11
CA ILE A 131 1.00 -3.28 16.73
C ILE A 131 2.10 -3.41 15.67
N CYS A 132 2.72 -2.31 15.31
CA CYS A 132 3.77 -2.25 14.29
C CYS A 132 5.09 -1.77 14.90
N SER A 133 6.14 -2.56 14.78
CA SER A 133 7.49 -2.10 15.11
C SER A 133 8.05 -1.27 13.96
N SER A 134 8.45 -0.04 14.25
CA SER A 134 9.09 0.87 13.31
C SER A 134 9.93 1.90 14.06
N ILE A 135 11.09 2.24 13.51
CA ILE A 135 11.89 3.35 14.03
C ILE A 135 11.27 4.72 13.78
N CYS A 136 10.30 4.83 12.91
CA CYS A 136 9.49 6.02 12.57
C CYS A 136 10.16 7.35 12.98
N ASN A 137 11.22 7.71 12.27
CA ASN A 137 12.02 8.92 12.54
C ASN A 137 11.60 10.12 11.68
N GLY A 138 10.52 9.97 10.90
CA GLY A 138 10.04 11.04 10.03
C GLY A 138 10.98 11.35 8.86
N TYR A 139 11.66 10.34 8.35
CA TYR A 139 12.50 10.53 7.18
C TYR A 139 11.64 10.83 5.94
N PHE A 140 11.93 11.93 5.29
CA PHE A 140 11.36 12.32 4.00
C PHE A 140 12.47 12.40 2.97
N HIS A 141 12.33 11.67 1.89
CA HIS A 141 13.29 11.68 0.79
C HIS A 141 12.97 12.85 -0.15
N ASP A 142 13.42 14.06 0.20
CA ASP A 142 13.02 15.32 -0.46
C ASP A 142 13.37 15.38 -1.97
N GLU A 143 14.38 14.64 -2.42
CA GLU A 143 14.73 14.58 -3.83
C GLU A 143 13.68 13.81 -4.66
N ARG A 144 13.28 12.62 -4.18
CA ARG A 144 12.31 11.77 -4.90
C ARG A 144 10.85 12.12 -4.57
N TRP A 145 10.61 12.69 -3.39
CA TRP A 145 9.30 12.98 -2.86
C TRP A 145 9.21 14.42 -2.33
N PRO A 146 9.45 15.44 -3.16
CA PRO A 146 9.60 16.82 -2.71
C PRO A 146 8.34 17.44 -2.09
N TYR A 147 7.20 16.77 -2.18
CA TYR A 147 5.88 17.21 -1.71
C TYR A 147 5.38 16.43 -0.48
N LEU A 148 6.09 15.40 -0.01
CA LEU A 148 5.59 14.58 1.12
C LEU A 148 5.53 15.34 2.43
N ARG A 149 6.42 16.31 2.66
CA ARG A 149 6.37 17.16 3.86
C ARG A 149 5.13 18.02 3.84
N GLU A 150 4.83 18.66 2.72
CA GLU A 150 3.61 19.44 2.56
C GLU A 150 2.36 18.58 2.79
N LEU A 151 2.32 17.37 2.23
CA LEU A 151 1.23 16.43 2.47
C LEU A 151 1.10 16.09 3.96
N TYR A 152 2.20 15.78 4.62
CA TYR A 152 2.18 15.48 6.05
C TYR A 152 1.66 16.68 6.86
N ASP A 153 2.15 17.88 6.58
CA ASP A 153 1.75 19.10 7.30
C ASP A 153 0.27 19.45 7.10
N LEU A 154 -0.27 19.19 5.90
CA LEU A 154 -1.69 19.39 5.61
C LEU A 154 -2.61 18.45 6.37
N PHE A 155 -2.19 17.21 6.60
CA PHE A 155 -3.06 16.14 7.12
C PHE A 155 -2.72 15.67 8.53
N GLN A 156 -1.66 16.19 9.16
CA GLN A 156 -1.27 15.76 10.50
C GLN A 156 -2.31 16.03 11.60
N HIS A 157 -3.23 16.94 11.39
CA HIS A 157 -4.26 17.31 12.36
C HIS A 157 -5.69 17.04 11.88
N ASP A 158 -5.81 16.62 10.63
CA ASP A 158 -7.09 16.35 9.99
C ASP A 158 -6.97 15.03 9.24
N HIS A 159 -7.68 14.02 9.72
CA HIS A 159 -7.63 12.71 9.10
C HIS A 159 -8.10 12.79 7.66
N MET A 160 -7.27 12.36 6.76
CA MET A 160 -7.56 12.38 5.34
C MET A 160 -8.79 11.54 5.04
N ASN A 161 -9.88 12.18 4.67
CA ASN A 161 -11.03 11.49 4.12
C ASN A 161 -10.83 11.31 2.62
N THR A 162 -10.54 10.10 2.22
CA THR A 162 -10.04 9.74 0.91
C THR A 162 -10.72 10.42 -0.27
N LEU A 163 -12.05 10.28 -0.42
CA LEU A 163 -12.73 10.78 -1.63
C LEU A 163 -12.93 12.30 -1.60
N PRO A 164 -13.46 12.90 -0.51
CA PRO A 164 -13.55 14.35 -0.41
C PRO A 164 -12.20 15.05 -0.56
N ASP A 165 -11.14 14.51 0.05
CA ASP A 165 -9.81 15.11 -0.03
C ASP A 165 -9.15 14.93 -1.40
N MET A 166 -9.36 13.80 -2.06
CA MET A 166 -8.96 13.65 -3.47
C MET A 166 -9.66 14.65 -4.37
N ASN A 167 -10.95 14.91 -4.16
CA ASN A 167 -11.69 15.91 -4.92
C ASN A 167 -11.24 17.33 -4.60
N ARG A 168 -10.89 17.60 -3.33
CA ARG A 168 -10.50 18.94 -2.85
C ARG A 168 -9.08 19.32 -3.24
N LEU A 169 -8.12 18.40 -3.13
CA LEU A 169 -6.69 18.69 -3.23
C LEU A 169 -5.98 17.94 -4.36
N GLY A 170 -6.60 16.93 -4.94
CA GLY A 170 -5.96 16.10 -5.96
C GLY A 170 -5.51 16.92 -7.17
N GLU A 171 -6.31 17.88 -7.61
CA GLU A 171 -5.98 18.78 -8.72
C GLU A 171 -4.76 19.65 -8.40
N TYR A 172 -4.70 20.20 -7.19
CA TYR A 172 -3.56 21.02 -6.74
C TYR A 172 -2.24 20.24 -6.84
N PHE A 173 -2.19 19.02 -6.28
CA PHE A 173 -0.98 18.20 -6.35
C PHE A 173 -0.69 17.69 -7.76
N ALA A 174 -1.71 17.39 -8.55
CA ALA A 174 -1.55 16.86 -9.91
C ALA A 174 -1.06 17.92 -10.91
N THR A 175 -1.34 19.20 -10.66
CA THR A 175 -1.05 20.31 -11.58
C THR A 175 -0.01 21.31 -11.07
N ASN A 176 0.53 21.13 -9.87
CA ASN A 176 1.57 22.01 -9.32
C ASN A 176 2.79 22.00 -10.23
N GLU A 177 3.08 23.15 -10.86
CA GLU A 177 4.11 23.27 -11.90
C GLU A 177 5.52 22.94 -11.41
N GLU A 178 5.87 23.29 -10.17
CA GLU A 178 7.17 22.99 -9.58
C GLU A 178 7.34 21.48 -9.42
N TYR A 179 6.34 20.78 -8.87
CA TYR A 179 6.38 19.35 -8.67
C TYR A 179 6.37 18.58 -10.01
N ILE A 180 5.58 19.05 -10.98
CA ILE A 180 5.56 18.49 -12.34
C ILE A 180 6.91 18.68 -13.03
N ARG A 181 7.57 19.84 -12.84
CA ARG A 181 8.91 20.05 -13.38
C ARG A 181 9.92 19.08 -12.76
N LYS A 182 9.91 18.91 -11.44
CA LYS A 182 10.76 17.93 -10.77
C LYS A 182 10.51 16.51 -11.27
N TYR A 183 9.25 16.11 -11.41
CA TYR A 183 8.89 14.81 -11.97
C TYR A 183 9.43 14.62 -13.41
N ARG A 184 9.31 15.63 -14.27
CA ARG A 184 9.72 15.52 -15.69
C ARG A 184 11.22 15.54 -15.93
N TYR A 185 11.97 16.24 -15.09
CA TYR A 185 13.38 16.54 -15.35
C TYR A 185 14.35 16.02 -14.28
N THR A 186 13.85 15.34 -13.25
CA THR A 186 14.65 14.71 -12.20
C THR A 186 14.16 13.29 -11.91
N ASN A 187 14.64 12.69 -10.82
CA ASN A 187 14.19 11.37 -10.36
C ASN A 187 12.98 11.44 -9.40
N ALA A 188 12.29 12.57 -9.31
CA ALA A 188 11.14 12.72 -8.45
C ALA A 188 9.93 11.93 -8.97
N PHE A 189 9.17 11.35 -8.05
CA PHE A 189 7.89 10.74 -8.39
C PHE A 189 6.84 11.81 -8.73
N HIS A 190 5.81 11.43 -9.48
CA HIS A 190 4.70 12.34 -9.79
C HIS A 190 3.99 12.79 -8.50
N PRO A 191 3.66 14.08 -8.34
CA PRO A 191 3.09 14.60 -7.08
C PRO A 191 1.79 13.90 -6.67
N PHE A 192 0.94 13.53 -7.60
CA PHE A 192 -0.28 12.78 -7.29
C PHE A 192 0.00 11.39 -6.69
N HIS A 193 1.18 10.82 -6.92
CA HIS A 193 1.54 9.52 -6.36
C HIS A 193 1.64 9.58 -4.82
N GLY A 194 2.35 10.56 -4.26
CA GLY A 194 2.42 10.74 -2.81
C GLY A 194 1.05 11.05 -2.18
N PHE A 195 0.26 11.88 -2.85
CA PHE A 195 -1.11 12.16 -2.45
C PHE A 195 -1.98 10.89 -2.40
N SER A 196 -1.89 10.05 -3.43
CA SER A 196 -2.61 8.78 -3.45
C SER A 196 -2.16 7.80 -2.35
N MET A 197 -0.87 7.83 -1.97
CA MET A 197 -0.37 7.02 -0.85
C MET A 197 -0.91 7.49 0.49
N MET A 198 -0.98 8.80 0.70
CA MET A 198 -1.63 9.39 1.87
C MET A 198 -3.09 8.91 1.98
N SER A 199 -3.83 8.98 0.87
CA SER A 199 -5.20 8.48 0.80
C SER A 199 -5.33 6.99 1.12
N CYS A 200 -4.39 6.17 0.62
CA CYS A 200 -4.39 4.73 0.93
C CYS A 200 -4.20 4.44 2.42
N GLY A 201 -3.47 5.29 3.14
CA GLY A 201 -3.21 5.12 4.58
C GLY A 201 -4.48 5.09 5.43
N HIS A 202 -5.52 5.78 5.00
CA HIS A 202 -6.80 5.84 5.68
C HIS A 202 -7.51 4.49 5.84
N ILE A 203 -7.25 3.53 4.96
CA ILE A 203 -7.87 2.20 5.03
C ILE A 203 -7.52 1.47 6.34
N ALA A 204 -6.27 1.54 6.78
CA ALA A 204 -5.86 0.91 8.03
C ALA A 204 -6.64 1.51 9.21
N GLU A 205 -6.76 2.81 9.24
CA GLU A 205 -7.47 3.55 10.27
C GLU A 205 -8.97 3.20 10.32
N MET A 206 -9.62 3.13 9.17
CA MET A 206 -11.06 2.78 9.09
C MET A 206 -11.39 1.35 9.53
N ASN A 207 -10.43 0.44 9.49
CA ASN A 207 -10.66 -0.99 9.71
C ASN A 207 -10.01 -1.53 10.99
N THR A 208 -9.51 -0.64 11.86
CA THR A 208 -8.89 -1.02 13.13
C THR A 208 -9.37 -0.11 14.24
N SER A 209 -9.40 -0.61 15.46
CA SER A 209 -9.75 0.22 16.64
C SER A 209 -8.56 1.06 17.12
N ALA A 210 -7.34 0.62 16.88
CA ALA A 210 -6.12 1.37 17.14
C ALA A 210 -4.93 0.79 16.37
N ILE A 211 -3.96 1.67 16.07
CA ILE A 211 -2.66 1.29 15.53
C ILE A 211 -1.59 1.84 16.45
N TYR A 212 -0.76 0.95 17.00
CA TYR A 212 0.38 1.31 17.84
C TYR A 212 1.67 1.18 17.06
N ILE A 213 2.50 2.23 17.09
CA ILE A 213 3.88 2.19 16.61
C ILE A 213 4.80 2.03 17.82
N VAL A 214 5.61 0.98 17.77
CA VAL A 214 6.55 0.62 18.84
C VAL A 214 7.97 0.89 18.38
N GLY A 215 8.75 1.53 19.23
CA GLY A 215 10.17 1.85 18.96
C GLY A 215 10.39 3.09 18.08
N ALA A 216 9.37 3.94 17.91
CA ALA A 216 9.51 5.19 17.17
C ALA A 216 10.58 6.09 17.81
N GLN A 217 11.56 6.53 17.00
CA GLN A 217 12.60 7.48 17.44
C GLN A 217 12.02 8.89 17.57
N GLU A 218 11.13 9.27 16.65
CA GLU A 218 10.43 10.55 16.65
C GLU A 218 8.89 10.30 16.68
N PRO A 219 8.35 9.94 17.86
CA PRO A 219 6.96 9.49 17.97
C PRO A 219 5.92 10.56 17.56
N GLY A 220 6.32 11.83 17.48
CA GLY A 220 5.48 12.91 16.99
C GLY A 220 5.00 12.68 15.55
N TYR A 221 5.82 12.12 14.69
CA TYR A 221 5.44 11.83 13.30
C TYR A 221 4.35 10.75 13.20
N ALA A 222 4.44 9.71 14.01
CA ALA A 222 3.39 8.69 14.06
C ALA A 222 2.09 9.27 14.63
N ARG A 223 2.18 10.03 15.74
CA ARG A 223 1.01 10.67 16.35
C ARG A 223 0.34 11.70 15.45
N GLY A 224 1.11 12.43 14.64
CA GLY A 224 0.58 13.35 13.64
C GLY A 224 -0.28 12.67 12.57
N MET A 225 -0.09 11.35 12.37
CA MET A 225 -0.92 10.52 11.48
C MET A 225 -2.04 9.77 12.23
N GLY A 226 -2.41 10.19 13.43
CA GLY A 226 -3.47 9.55 14.23
C GLY A 226 -3.07 8.26 14.95
N LEU A 227 -1.79 7.86 14.88
CA LEU A 227 -1.31 6.63 15.47
C LEU A 227 -0.98 6.80 16.95
N LYS A 228 -1.10 5.72 17.71
CA LYS A 228 -0.62 5.65 19.09
C LYS A 228 0.84 5.20 19.10
N THR A 229 1.59 5.60 20.13
CA THR A 229 3.00 5.20 20.27
C THR A 229 3.26 4.63 21.65
N ARG A 230 4.10 3.59 21.71
CA ARG A 230 4.63 3.01 22.95
C ARG A 230 6.12 2.73 22.79
N ALA A 231 6.85 2.72 23.89
CA ALA A 231 8.28 2.42 23.85
C ALA A 231 8.51 0.93 23.57
N THR A 232 7.71 0.06 24.15
CA THR A 232 7.85 -1.40 24.06
C THR A 232 6.61 -2.07 23.47
N PHE A 233 6.83 -3.28 22.99
CA PHE A 233 5.74 -4.13 22.47
C PHE A 233 4.77 -4.53 23.61
N GLU A 234 5.32 -4.81 24.77
CA GLU A 234 4.56 -5.21 25.95
C GLU A 234 3.58 -4.12 26.40
N GLU A 235 4.02 -2.86 26.43
CA GLU A 235 3.14 -1.72 26.73
C GLU A 235 2.00 -1.60 25.72
N ALA A 236 2.31 -1.73 24.43
CA ALA A 236 1.30 -1.68 23.37
C ALA A 236 0.31 -2.84 23.46
N LEU A 237 0.79 -4.04 23.79
CA LEU A 237 -0.04 -5.22 23.97
C LEU A 237 -0.94 -5.10 25.19
N GLU A 238 -0.47 -4.56 26.31
CA GLU A 238 -1.30 -4.31 27.48
C GLU A 238 -2.41 -3.29 27.19
N ASP A 239 -2.11 -2.27 26.39
CA ASP A 239 -3.14 -1.32 25.98
C ASP A 239 -4.17 -1.94 25.01
N ALA A 240 -3.72 -2.83 24.13
CA ALA A 240 -4.60 -3.52 23.19
C ALA A 240 -5.58 -4.51 23.86
N LYS A 241 -5.33 -4.93 25.10
CA LYS A 241 -6.21 -5.81 25.88
C LYS A 241 -7.35 -5.05 26.57
N LYS A 242 -7.30 -3.73 26.63
CA LYS A 242 -8.31 -2.87 27.28
C LYS A 242 -9.45 -2.51 26.32
#